data_850c5d92188476b42c5247bdf916d6da
#
_entry.id   850c5d92188476b42c5247bdf916d6da
#
_cell.length_a   1.000
_cell.length_b   1.000
_cell.length_c   1.000
_cell.angle_alpha   90.00
_cell.angle_beta   90.00
_cell.angle_gamma   90.00
#
_symmetry.space_group_name_H-M   'P 1'
#
loop_
_entity.id
_entity.type
_entity.pdbx_description
1 polymer ?
#
loop_
_entity_poly.entity_id
_entity_poly.type
_entity_poly.pdbx_seq_one_letter_code
_entity_poly.pdbx_strand_id
1 'polypeptide(L)'
;MRGRLSPRIRHARLSLLFPSVLDAGRGDNVHPYVHYARPAYPMPLCLVQFGMHITQPSYGYGPAIRDHDLIHFVFRGRGNVTTAGRRFEVFAGQLFYLRRGAVSYYEANDEDPWYYAWIGFDGPWGGAILAESGLNEDNPVAQIPDMPRCYALCEAMLKAFLSSDDYLAMTGLCYQLMDDLRQLTFPPQKQSVLPEIHHETADSWLNSVISKVEAGYRSDLSVQALADEVGVSRTHLTEEFKKVTGRSVKRYITELRMERAKMHMIRTKRSIKDIALDCGYSDPLFFSRMFKKYYGMSPQEYRKWLSSKEDF
;
A
#
# COMPACT_ATOMS: atom_id res chain seq x y z
N MET A 1 40.25 2.54 0.25
CA MET A 1 39.66 1.20 0.47
C MET A 1 38.51 1.33 1.44
N ARG A 2 37.26 1.45 0.94
CA ARG A 2 36.05 1.43 1.79
C ARG A 2 35.47 0.01 1.73
N GLY A 3 35.69 -0.76 2.81
CA GLY A 3 35.23 -2.13 2.93
C GLY A 3 33.70 -2.19 2.91
N ARG A 4 33.15 -2.93 1.98
CA ARG A 4 31.73 -3.33 1.98
C ARG A 4 31.51 -4.25 3.18
N LEU A 5 30.72 -3.81 4.14
CA LEU A 5 30.27 -4.65 5.26
C LEU A 5 29.47 -5.83 4.71
N SER A 6 29.74 -7.03 5.19
CA SER A 6 29.06 -8.25 4.78
C SER A 6 27.57 -8.20 5.17
N PRO A 7 26.67 -8.92 4.47
CA PRO A 7 25.24 -8.97 4.78
C PRO A 7 24.93 -9.34 6.25
N ARG A 8 25.76 -10.20 6.85
CA ARG A 8 25.63 -10.61 8.28
C ARG A 8 25.85 -9.47 9.26
N ILE A 9 26.77 -8.52 8.95
CA ILE A 9 27.04 -7.37 9.81
C ILE A 9 25.92 -6.32 9.71
N ARG A 10 25.27 -6.20 8.54
CA ARG A 10 24.07 -5.36 8.38
C ARG A 10 22.89 -5.89 9.18
N HIS A 11 22.69 -7.22 9.19
CA HIS A 11 21.61 -7.86 9.96
C HIS A 11 21.79 -7.66 11.47
N ALA A 12 23.00 -7.84 11.99
CA ALA A 12 23.30 -7.65 13.41
C ALA A 12 23.13 -6.18 13.88
N ARG A 13 23.41 -5.19 13.01
CA ARG A 13 23.17 -3.77 13.34
C ARG A 13 21.71 -3.37 13.31
N LEU A 14 20.92 -3.95 12.39
CA LEU A 14 19.46 -3.72 12.33
C LEU A 14 18.75 -4.36 13.53
N SER A 15 19.21 -5.52 14.01
CA SER A 15 18.67 -6.17 15.22
C SER A 15 18.86 -5.35 16.50
N LEU A 16 19.91 -4.54 16.56
CA LEU A 16 20.17 -3.64 17.70
C LEU A 16 19.33 -2.35 17.63
N LEU A 17 18.89 -1.94 16.42
CA LEU A 17 18.10 -0.74 16.21
C LEU A 17 16.58 -0.99 16.30
N PHE A 18 16.12 -2.25 16.09
CA PHE A 18 14.71 -2.59 15.99
C PHE A 18 14.37 -3.89 16.77
N PRO A 19 14.56 -3.94 18.09
CA PRO A 19 14.36 -5.17 18.88
C PRO A 19 12.92 -5.70 18.84
N SER A 20 11.92 -4.82 18.79
CA SER A 20 10.49 -5.19 18.75
C SER A 20 10.05 -5.87 17.44
N VAL A 21 10.80 -5.71 16.36
CA VAL A 21 10.48 -6.27 15.04
C VAL A 21 11.01 -7.69 14.86
N LEU A 22 12.07 -8.05 15.56
CA LEU A 22 12.72 -9.37 15.42
C LEU A 22 11.98 -10.50 16.14
N ASP A 23 11.26 -10.18 17.21
CA ASP A 23 10.41 -11.15 17.91
C ASP A 23 9.10 -11.45 17.14
N ALA A 24 8.60 -10.51 16.32
CA ALA A 24 7.44 -10.72 15.47
C ALA A 24 7.73 -11.56 14.20
N GLY A 25 9.00 -11.80 13.86
CA GLY A 25 9.42 -12.40 12.59
C GLY A 25 9.59 -13.91 12.57
N ARG A 26 9.31 -14.63 13.66
CA ARG A 26 9.39 -16.09 13.68
C ARG A 26 8.00 -16.70 13.71
N GLY A 27 7.41 -16.85 12.53
CA GLY A 27 6.34 -17.81 12.31
C GLY A 27 4.93 -17.29 12.08
N ASP A 28 4.64 -16.00 12.26
CA ASP A 28 3.30 -15.48 12.03
C ASP A 28 3.20 -14.65 10.74
N ASN A 29 2.17 -14.90 9.92
CA ASN A 29 1.76 -14.04 8.83
C ASN A 29 1.39 -12.66 9.40
N VAL A 30 2.34 -11.72 9.44
CA VAL A 30 2.08 -10.35 9.89
C VAL A 30 1.27 -9.65 8.81
N HIS A 31 -0.02 -9.58 9.04
CA HIS A 31 -0.93 -8.85 8.14
C HIS A 31 -0.67 -7.34 8.21
N PRO A 32 -0.84 -6.60 7.10
CA PRO A 32 -0.65 -5.16 7.10
C PRO A 32 -1.65 -4.48 8.03
N TYR A 33 -1.15 -3.65 8.94
CA TYR A 33 -1.99 -2.71 9.68
C TYR A 33 -2.26 -1.52 8.74
N VAL A 34 -3.52 -1.28 8.45
CA VAL A 34 -3.96 -0.18 7.55
C VAL A 34 -5.03 0.62 8.25
N HIS A 35 -4.82 1.92 8.35
CA HIS A 35 -5.81 2.88 8.82
C HIS A 35 -6.21 3.80 7.67
N TYR A 36 -7.53 4.03 7.49
CA TYR A 36 -8.08 5.05 6.60
C TYR A 36 -8.80 6.07 7.44
N ALA A 37 -8.38 7.31 7.38
CA ALA A 37 -8.98 8.41 8.09
C ALA A 37 -9.73 9.32 7.11
N ARG A 38 -10.82 9.91 7.56
CA ARG A 38 -11.43 11.08 6.92
C ARG A 38 -11.71 12.10 8.01
N PRO A 39 -11.06 13.26 7.97
CA PRO A 39 -11.36 14.30 8.95
C PRO A 39 -12.80 14.78 8.80
N ALA A 40 -13.40 15.13 9.91
CA ALA A 40 -14.73 15.73 9.94
C ALA A 40 -14.76 17.18 9.42
N TYR A 41 -13.59 17.77 9.23
CA TYR A 41 -13.38 19.18 8.79
C TYR A 41 -12.17 19.28 7.85
N PRO A 42 -12.15 20.28 6.95
CA PRO A 42 -11.04 20.48 6.02
C PRO A 42 -9.74 20.77 6.76
N MET A 43 -8.67 20.07 6.42
CA MET A 43 -7.33 20.30 6.93
C MET A 43 -6.38 20.61 5.77
N PRO A 44 -5.35 21.44 5.98
CA PRO A 44 -4.35 21.76 4.95
C PRO A 44 -3.57 20.53 4.51
N LEU A 45 -3.35 19.57 5.41
CA LEU A 45 -2.82 18.25 5.18
C LEU A 45 -3.70 17.24 5.93
N CYS A 46 -4.26 16.29 5.20
CA CYS A 46 -5.10 15.22 5.72
C CYS A 46 -4.36 13.89 5.64
N LEU A 47 -4.20 13.20 6.76
CA LEU A 47 -3.83 11.79 6.76
C LEU A 47 -5.04 10.99 6.22
N VAL A 48 -4.87 10.32 5.09
CA VAL A 48 -5.90 9.50 4.46
C VAL A 48 -5.77 8.04 4.88
N GLN A 49 -4.55 7.52 4.88
CA GLN A 49 -4.27 6.16 5.32
C GLN A 49 -2.88 6.06 5.93
N PHE A 50 -2.73 5.10 6.82
CA PHE A 50 -1.46 4.69 7.41
C PHE A 50 -1.42 3.17 7.51
N GLY A 51 -0.23 2.58 7.40
CA GLY A 51 -0.05 1.17 7.69
C GLY A 51 1.40 0.76 7.78
N MET A 52 1.61 -0.44 8.32
CA MET A 52 2.91 -1.11 8.38
C MET A 52 2.73 -2.58 7.96
N HIS A 53 3.71 -3.14 7.24
CA HIS A 53 3.64 -4.50 6.73
C HIS A 53 5.01 -5.15 6.62
N ILE A 54 5.13 -6.36 7.16
CA ILE A 54 6.21 -7.30 6.85
C ILE A 54 5.70 -8.18 5.71
N THR A 55 6.25 -8.00 4.52
CA THR A 55 5.75 -8.70 3.33
C THR A 55 6.24 -10.14 3.28
N GLN A 56 5.45 -10.99 2.63
CA GLN A 56 5.90 -12.31 2.19
C GLN A 56 6.79 -12.16 0.93
N PRO A 57 7.62 -13.17 0.62
CA PRO A 57 8.30 -13.26 -0.68
C PRO A 57 7.34 -13.01 -1.84
N SER A 58 7.78 -12.27 -2.85
CA SER A 58 6.99 -11.91 -4.05
C SER A 58 5.65 -11.19 -3.76
N TYR A 59 5.49 -10.64 -2.54
CA TYR A 59 4.28 -9.85 -2.25
C TYR A 59 4.22 -8.65 -3.16
N GLY A 60 3.19 -8.60 -4.00
CA GLY A 60 2.95 -7.48 -4.90
C GLY A 60 1.60 -6.82 -4.64
N TYR A 61 1.54 -5.52 -4.87
CA TYR A 61 0.30 -4.74 -4.83
C TYR A 61 0.17 -3.84 -6.06
N GLY A 62 -0.99 -3.87 -6.63
CA GLY A 62 -1.30 -3.15 -7.87
C GLY A 62 -1.27 -4.09 -9.09
N PRO A 63 -1.27 -3.54 -10.31
CA PRO A 63 -1.41 -2.11 -10.59
C PRO A 63 -2.68 -1.53 -9.97
N ALA A 64 -2.55 -0.34 -9.39
CA ALA A 64 -3.66 0.37 -8.75
C ALA A 64 -3.51 1.88 -8.98
N ILE A 65 -4.65 2.56 -9.05
CA ILE A 65 -4.73 4.02 -9.03
C ILE A 65 -5.26 4.44 -7.66
N ARG A 66 -4.70 5.51 -7.11
CA ARG A 66 -5.13 6.05 -5.83
C ARG A 66 -5.65 7.47 -6.00
N ASP A 67 -6.63 7.82 -5.17
CA ASP A 67 -7.22 9.16 -5.12
C ASP A 67 -6.44 10.13 -4.21
N HIS A 68 -5.32 9.67 -3.64
CA HIS A 68 -4.44 10.41 -2.74
C HIS A 68 -2.98 10.07 -3.01
N ASP A 69 -2.08 10.91 -2.54
CA ASP A 69 -0.64 10.70 -2.61
C ASP A 69 -0.18 9.70 -1.54
N LEU A 70 0.83 8.89 -1.84
CA LEU A 70 1.27 7.81 -0.97
C LEU A 70 2.80 7.73 -0.92
N ILE A 71 3.35 7.68 0.29
CA ILE A 71 4.78 7.47 0.51
C ILE A 71 4.97 6.19 1.32
N HIS A 72 5.88 5.34 0.86
CA HIS A 72 6.33 4.15 1.59
C HIS A 72 7.74 4.36 2.12
N PHE A 73 7.97 4.01 3.37
CA PHE A 73 9.27 4.05 4.06
C PHE A 73 9.76 2.63 4.26
N VAL A 74 10.86 2.24 3.61
CA VAL A 74 11.37 0.87 3.62
C VAL A 74 12.40 0.72 4.74
N PHE A 75 12.06 -0.06 5.76
CA PHE A 75 12.93 -0.29 6.92
C PHE A 75 13.86 -1.48 6.73
N ARG A 76 13.42 -2.52 6.01
CA ARG A 76 14.20 -3.72 5.71
C ARG A 76 13.82 -4.27 4.34
N GLY A 77 14.75 -5.04 3.76
CA GLY A 77 14.53 -5.75 2.50
C GLY A 77 14.72 -4.89 1.27
N ARG A 78 14.36 -5.46 0.13
CA ARG A 78 14.43 -4.82 -1.18
C ARG A 78 13.23 -5.24 -2.04
N GLY A 79 13.03 -4.54 -3.14
CA GLY A 79 11.98 -4.85 -4.11
C GLY A 79 11.93 -3.81 -5.21
N ASN A 80 10.88 -3.83 -5.99
CA ASN A 80 10.70 -2.97 -7.14
C ASN A 80 9.41 -2.17 -7.05
N VAL A 81 9.44 -0.93 -7.49
CA VAL A 81 8.26 -0.11 -7.72
C VAL A 81 8.19 0.28 -9.19
N THR A 82 7.02 0.17 -9.79
CA THR A 82 6.73 0.66 -11.14
C THR A 82 5.72 1.79 -11.03
N THR A 83 6.08 2.95 -11.54
CA THR A 83 5.22 4.15 -11.59
C THR A 83 5.58 4.95 -12.83
N ALA A 84 4.63 5.64 -13.44
CA ALA A 84 4.81 6.39 -14.68
C ALA A 84 5.56 5.58 -15.77
N GLY A 85 5.23 4.28 -15.92
CA GLY A 85 5.86 3.38 -16.91
C GLY A 85 7.33 3.02 -16.64
N ARG A 86 7.91 3.45 -15.52
CA ARG A 86 9.31 3.19 -15.16
C ARG A 86 9.41 2.31 -13.93
N ARG A 87 10.44 1.45 -13.91
CA ARG A 87 10.73 0.55 -12.80
C ARG A 87 11.95 1.02 -12.03
N PHE A 88 11.82 1.05 -10.70
CA PHE A 88 12.86 1.46 -9.77
C PHE A 88 13.08 0.36 -8.75
N GLU A 89 14.35 0.04 -8.45
CA GLU A 89 14.70 -0.83 -7.34
C GLU A 89 14.79 -0.01 -6.05
N VAL A 90 14.19 -0.53 -4.97
CA VAL A 90 14.10 0.16 -3.68
C VAL A 90 14.64 -0.73 -2.57
N PHE A 91 15.50 -0.16 -1.73
CA PHE A 91 16.22 -0.84 -0.65
C PHE A 91 15.85 -0.29 0.72
N ALA A 92 16.18 -1.04 1.75
CA ALA A 92 16.12 -0.56 3.13
C ALA A 92 16.86 0.79 3.30
N GLY A 93 16.26 1.71 4.02
CA GLY A 93 16.75 3.08 4.21
C GLY A 93 16.24 4.07 3.15
N GLN A 94 15.46 3.59 2.19
CA GLN A 94 14.85 4.42 1.15
C GLN A 94 13.35 4.53 1.37
N LEU A 95 12.77 5.56 0.77
CA LEU A 95 11.33 5.70 0.60
C LEU A 95 11.00 5.70 -0.89
N PHE A 96 9.74 5.40 -1.21
CA PHE A 96 9.20 5.61 -2.55
C PHE A 96 7.84 6.29 -2.52
N TYR A 97 7.65 7.15 -3.49
CA TYR A 97 6.44 7.95 -3.68
C TYR A 97 5.58 7.41 -4.82
N LEU A 98 4.29 7.35 -4.58
CA LEU A 98 3.27 6.98 -5.55
C LEU A 98 2.28 8.14 -5.67
N ARG A 99 2.25 8.76 -6.86
CA ARG A 99 1.40 9.91 -7.13
C ARG A 99 -0.06 9.51 -7.22
N ARG A 100 -0.94 10.39 -6.71
CA ARG A 100 -2.38 10.29 -6.97
C ARG A 100 -2.68 10.26 -8.46
N GLY A 101 -3.67 9.47 -8.88
CA GLY A 101 -4.09 9.36 -10.28
C GLY A 101 -3.14 8.59 -11.18
N ALA A 102 -1.93 8.22 -10.72
CA ALA A 102 -1.00 7.42 -11.50
C ALA A 102 -1.17 5.93 -11.24
N VAL A 103 -1.05 5.11 -12.30
CA VAL A 103 -0.95 3.66 -12.17
C VAL A 103 0.38 3.32 -11.52
N SER A 104 0.33 2.55 -10.46
CA SER A 104 1.52 2.09 -9.77
C SER A 104 1.40 0.62 -9.37
N TYR A 105 2.53 -0.08 -9.43
CA TYR A 105 2.71 -1.45 -8.98
C TYR A 105 3.99 -1.52 -8.16
N TYR A 106 4.00 -2.29 -7.10
CA TYR A 106 5.22 -2.60 -6.37
C TYR A 106 5.25 -4.05 -5.90
N GLU A 107 6.45 -4.60 -5.76
CA GLU A 107 6.68 -6.01 -5.48
C GLU A 107 7.93 -6.19 -4.61
N ALA A 108 7.77 -6.91 -3.51
CA ALA A 108 8.86 -7.30 -2.65
C ALA A 108 9.74 -8.39 -3.29
N ASN A 109 11.02 -8.41 -2.99
CA ASN A 109 11.94 -9.42 -3.45
C ASN A 109 11.65 -10.78 -2.78
N ASP A 110 11.97 -11.88 -3.48
CA ASP A 110 11.73 -13.26 -3.01
C ASP A 110 12.63 -13.67 -1.85
N GLU A 111 13.90 -13.24 -1.88
CA GLU A 111 14.92 -13.66 -0.92
C GLU A 111 15.02 -12.69 0.28
N ASP A 112 14.72 -11.41 0.04
CA ASP A 112 14.83 -10.33 1.03
C ASP A 112 13.59 -9.41 0.94
N PRO A 113 12.42 -9.91 1.35
CA PRO A 113 11.17 -9.17 1.25
C PRO A 113 11.14 -7.96 2.18
N TRP A 114 10.31 -6.97 1.82
CA TRP A 114 10.23 -5.71 2.54
C TRP A 114 9.61 -5.81 3.93
N TYR A 115 10.13 -5.01 4.86
CA TYR A 115 9.39 -4.43 5.96
C TYR A 115 9.29 -2.93 5.72
N TYR A 116 8.07 -2.41 5.58
CA TYR A 116 7.83 -1.00 5.29
C TYR A 116 6.62 -0.45 6.05
N ALA A 117 6.58 0.87 6.23
CA ALA A 117 5.38 1.61 6.57
C ALA A 117 4.97 2.48 5.39
N TRP A 118 3.71 2.95 5.39
CA TRP A 118 3.26 3.93 4.42
C TRP A 118 2.31 4.94 5.05
N ILE A 119 2.31 6.14 4.50
CA ILE A 119 1.33 7.20 4.75
C ILE A 119 0.68 7.59 3.42
N GLY A 120 -0.65 7.64 3.40
CA GLY A 120 -1.44 8.25 2.34
C GLY A 120 -1.98 9.58 2.83
N PHE A 121 -1.86 10.62 2.04
CA PHE A 121 -2.24 11.97 2.45
C PHE A 121 -2.88 12.73 1.30
N ASP A 122 -3.64 13.76 1.66
CA ASP A 122 -4.31 14.69 0.76
C ASP A 122 -4.24 16.10 1.29
N GLY A 123 -4.61 17.07 0.47
CA GLY A 123 -4.66 18.48 0.83
C GLY A 123 -3.56 19.33 0.17
N PRO A 124 -3.76 20.65 0.13
CA PRO A 124 -2.88 21.57 -0.60
C PRO A 124 -1.45 21.60 -0.05
N TRP A 125 -1.24 21.38 1.24
CA TRP A 125 0.10 21.34 1.82
C TRP A 125 0.87 20.08 1.44
N GLY A 126 0.20 18.94 1.21
CA GLY A 126 0.84 17.74 0.71
C GLY A 126 1.57 17.99 -0.62
N GLY A 127 0.89 18.62 -1.57
CA GLY A 127 1.48 19.00 -2.85
C GLY A 127 2.65 20.00 -2.73
N ALA A 128 2.53 20.98 -1.83
CA ALA A 128 3.61 21.94 -1.59
C ALA A 128 4.86 21.27 -0.99
N ILE A 129 4.69 20.40 0.00
CA ILE A 129 5.80 19.64 0.62
C ILE A 129 6.48 18.74 -0.41
N LEU A 130 5.71 18.04 -1.24
CA LEU A 130 6.27 17.22 -2.32
C LEU A 130 7.09 18.06 -3.30
N ALA A 131 6.60 19.24 -3.69
CA ALA A 131 7.32 20.15 -4.57
C ALA A 131 8.65 20.62 -3.94
N GLU A 132 8.65 20.96 -2.65
CA GLU A 132 9.85 21.35 -1.90
C GLU A 132 10.82 20.17 -1.73
N SER A 133 10.31 18.98 -1.46
CA SER A 133 11.15 17.78 -1.23
C SER A 133 11.85 17.27 -2.49
N GLY A 134 11.39 17.66 -3.67
CA GLY A 134 11.86 17.14 -4.96
C GLY A 134 11.30 15.75 -5.33
N LEU A 135 10.42 15.18 -4.50
CA LEU A 135 9.71 13.94 -4.84
C LEU A 135 8.67 14.18 -5.93
N ASN A 136 8.78 13.45 -7.01
CA ASN A 136 7.87 13.52 -8.15
C ASN A 136 7.93 12.21 -8.95
N GLU A 137 7.24 12.15 -10.08
CA GLU A 137 7.23 10.96 -10.95
C GLU A 137 8.60 10.65 -11.57
N ASP A 138 9.45 11.66 -11.77
CA ASP A 138 10.79 11.50 -12.30
C ASP A 138 11.78 11.02 -11.22
N ASN A 139 11.58 11.44 -9.99
CA ASN A 139 12.38 11.09 -8.83
C ASN A 139 11.49 10.50 -7.71
N PRO A 140 10.91 9.30 -7.90
CA PRO A 140 9.98 8.74 -6.93
C PRO A 140 10.68 8.03 -5.77
N VAL A 141 12.00 7.82 -5.82
CA VAL A 141 12.78 7.11 -4.80
C VAL A 141 13.81 8.04 -4.19
N ALA A 142 13.81 8.14 -2.86
CA ALA A 142 14.77 8.97 -2.13
C ALA A 142 15.32 8.23 -0.89
N GLN A 143 16.43 8.72 -0.35
CA GLN A 143 17.03 8.23 0.89
C GLN A 143 16.31 8.83 2.09
N ILE A 144 15.94 8.02 3.08
CA ILE A 144 15.39 8.50 4.36
C ILE A 144 16.53 9.19 5.14
N PRO A 145 16.37 10.47 5.53
CA PRO A 145 17.45 11.22 6.19
C PRO A 145 17.84 10.64 7.55
N ASP A 146 16.84 10.35 8.37
CA ASP A 146 16.98 9.76 9.71
C ASP A 146 16.06 8.55 9.85
N MET A 147 16.61 7.38 9.54
CA MET A 147 15.84 6.14 9.57
C MET A 147 15.34 5.76 10.97
N PRO A 148 16.13 5.86 12.05
CA PRO A 148 15.65 5.63 13.41
C PRO A 148 14.47 6.52 13.80
N ARG A 149 14.54 7.82 13.50
CA ARG A 149 13.46 8.78 13.76
C ARG A 149 12.21 8.44 12.94
N CYS A 150 12.36 8.19 11.65
CA CYS A 150 11.24 7.80 10.76
C CYS A 150 10.53 6.55 11.29
N TYR A 151 11.30 5.52 11.68
CA TYR A 151 10.75 4.30 12.27
C TYR A 151 9.99 4.58 13.56
N ALA A 152 10.56 5.37 14.48
CA ALA A 152 9.93 5.71 15.75
C ALA A 152 8.60 6.48 15.57
N LEU A 153 8.53 7.37 14.58
CA LEU A 153 7.29 8.08 14.24
C LEU A 153 6.23 7.12 13.69
N CYS A 154 6.60 6.21 12.79
CA CYS A 154 5.69 5.19 12.28
C CYS A 154 5.20 4.23 13.38
N GLU A 155 6.08 3.83 14.30
CA GLU A 155 5.71 3.01 15.44
C GLU A 155 4.76 3.74 16.40
N ALA A 156 4.99 5.04 16.64
CA ALA A 156 4.08 5.88 17.42
C ALA A 156 2.70 6.02 16.75
N MET A 157 2.65 6.17 15.42
CA MET A 157 1.39 6.17 14.68
C MET A 157 0.64 4.84 14.83
N LEU A 158 1.36 3.71 14.76
CA LEU A 158 0.75 2.39 14.97
C LEU A 158 0.18 2.25 16.39
N LYS A 159 0.91 2.71 17.41
CA LYS A 159 0.44 2.71 18.80
C LYS A 159 -0.80 3.60 18.99
N ALA A 160 -0.80 4.80 18.42
CA ALA A 160 -1.95 5.71 18.45
C ALA A 160 -3.19 5.06 17.81
N PHE A 161 -3.01 4.40 16.67
CA PHE A 161 -4.08 3.66 15.99
C PHE A 161 -4.63 2.51 16.86
N LEU A 162 -3.76 1.66 17.42
CA LEU A 162 -4.16 0.48 18.19
C LEU A 162 -4.80 0.84 19.55
N SER A 163 -4.39 1.94 20.18
CA SER A 163 -4.85 2.31 21.52
C SER A 163 -6.14 3.11 21.55
N SER A 164 -6.36 4.03 20.62
CA SER A 164 -7.46 4.98 20.70
C SER A 164 -8.06 5.39 19.37
N ASP A 165 -7.53 4.91 18.24
CA ASP A 165 -7.85 5.41 16.89
C ASP A 165 -7.78 6.95 16.84
N ASP A 166 -6.76 7.53 17.50
CA ASP A 166 -6.60 8.98 17.67
C ASP A 166 -6.10 9.62 16.39
N TYR A 167 -7.05 10.09 15.59
CA TYR A 167 -6.78 10.77 14.32
C TYR A 167 -5.88 11.99 14.47
N LEU A 168 -6.06 12.80 15.53
CA LEU A 168 -5.27 14.00 15.73
C LEU A 168 -3.81 13.68 16.09
N ALA A 169 -3.59 12.71 16.97
CA ALA A 169 -2.26 12.22 17.29
C ALA A 169 -1.55 11.66 16.06
N MET A 170 -2.22 10.81 15.28
CA MET A 170 -1.67 10.27 14.04
C MET A 170 -1.38 11.35 13.00
N THR A 171 -2.25 12.36 12.87
CA THR A 171 -2.04 13.48 11.97
C THR A 171 -0.83 14.32 12.40
N GLY A 172 -0.67 14.60 13.70
CA GLY A 172 0.51 15.29 14.23
C GLY A 172 1.83 14.56 13.92
N LEU A 173 1.85 13.23 14.04
CA LEU A 173 3.00 12.40 13.66
C LEU A 173 3.22 12.40 12.14
N CYS A 174 2.13 12.42 11.34
CA CYS A 174 2.23 12.57 9.90
C CYS A 174 2.90 13.89 9.50
N TYR A 175 2.55 15.01 10.15
CA TYR A 175 3.22 16.31 9.92
C TYR A 175 4.73 16.23 10.21
N GLN A 176 5.15 15.50 11.24
CA GLN A 176 6.57 15.31 11.55
C GLN A 176 7.29 14.49 10.48
N LEU A 177 6.67 13.42 9.98
CA LEU A 177 7.21 12.66 8.84
C LEU A 177 7.31 13.51 7.58
N MET A 178 6.32 14.36 7.32
CA MET A 178 6.32 15.26 6.16
C MET A 178 7.39 16.35 6.26
N ASP A 179 7.71 16.82 7.47
CA ASP A 179 8.82 17.78 7.68
C ASP A 179 10.18 17.13 7.34
N ASP A 180 10.37 15.87 7.71
CA ASP A 180 11.59 15.12 7.39
C ASP A 180 11.82 14.98 5.87
N LEU A 181 10.76 15.03 5.03
CA LEU A 181 10.89 14.98 3.56
C LEU A 181 11.64 16.19 2.97
N ARG A 182 11.74 17.30 3.68
CA ARG A 182 12.49 18.49 3.23
C ARG A 182 14.00 18.27 3.19
N GLN A 183 14.48 17.18 3.81
CA GLN A 183 15.90 16.84 3.92
C GLN A 183 16.27 15.62 3.05
N LEU A 184 15.44 15.25 2.08
CA LEU A 184 15.69 14.09 1.23
C LEU A 184 16.92 14.25 0.36
N THR A 185 17.61 13.15 0.13
CA THR A 185 18.65 13.02 -0.88
C THR A 185 18.27 11.94 -1.88
N PHE A 186 18.62 12.17 -3.15
CA PHE A 186 18.24 11.26 -4.22
C PHE A 186 19.47 10.45 -4.65
N PRO A 187 19.45 9.11 -4.49
CA PRO A 187 20.52 8.25 -4.96
C PRO A 187 20.58 8.23 -6.48
N PRO A 188 21.75 7.96 -7.10
CA PRO A 188 21.85 7.71 -8.53
C PRO A 188 20.93 6.53 -8.89
N GLN A 189 19.91 6.80 -9.66
CA GLN A 189 18.92 5.79 -10.04
C GLN A 189 19.39 5.01 -11.26
N LYS A 190 19.52 3.69 -11.12
CA LYS A 190 19.58 2.79 -12.28
C LYS A 190 18.17 2.64 -12.81
N GLN A 191 17.81 3.48 -13.76
CA GLN A 191 16.55 3.34 -14.47
C GLN A 191 16.71 2.20 -15.49
N SER A 192 15.99 1.11 -15.32
CA SER A 192 15.69 0.25 -16.44
C SER A 192 14.42 0.79 -17.09
N VAL A 193 14.59 1.47 -18.20
CA VAL A 193 13.47 1.79 -19.08
C VAL A 193 12.96 0.44 -19.57
N LEU A 194 11.75 0.07 -19.16
CA LEU A 194 11.06 -1.03 -19.81
C LEU A 194 10.95 -0.65 -21.29
N PRO A 195 11.15 -1.58 -22.25
CA PRO A 195 10.96 -1.27 -23.66
C PRO A 195 9.62 -0.58 -23.79
N GLU A 196 9.60 0.55 -24.49
CA GLU A 196 8.41 1.38 -24.70
C GLU A 196 7.25 0.50 -25.20
N ILE A 197 6.42 0.09 -24.27
CA ILE A 197 5.08 -0.31 -24.61
C ILE A 197 4.37 1.03 -24.76
N HIS A 198 4.14 1.44 -26.02
CA HIS A 198 3.41 2.65 -26.35
C HIS A 198 2.04 2.64 -25.65
N HIS A 199 1.93 3.31 -24.52
CA HIS A 199 0.72 3.38 -23.71
C HIS A 199 0.07 4.77 -23.69
N GLU A 200 0.41 5.66 -24.64
CA GLU A 200 -0.13 7.02 -24.61
C GLU A 200 -1.65 7.11 -24.82
N THR A 201 -2.30 6.06 -25.30
CA THR A 201 -3.77 6.02 -25.45
C THR A 201 -4.45 4.95 -24.59
N ALA A 202 -3.80 3.84 -24.30
CA ALA A 202 -4.35 2.77 -23.46
C ALA A 202 -4.42 3.18 -21.98
N ASP A 203 -3.49 4.00 -21.48
CA ASP A 203 -3.40 4.37 -20.07
C ASP A 203 -4.62 5.18 -19.60
N SER A 204 -5.19 6.05 -20.43
CA SER A 204 -6.31 6.90 -20.02
C SER A 204 -7.61 6.11 -19.77
N TRP A 205 -8.02 5.24 -20.71
CA TRP A 205 -9.26 4.48 -20.56
C TRP A 205 -9.10 3.31 -19.55
N LEU A 206 -7.91 2.68 -19.49
CA LEU A 206 -7.65 1.61 -18.52
C LEU A 206 -7.64 2.15 -17.10
N ASN A 207 -7.05 3.32 -16.89
CA ASN A 207 -7.09 4.05 -15.63
C ASN A 207 -8.53 4.38 -15.22
N SER A 208 -9.37 4.80 -16.18
CA SER A 208 -10.79 5.01 -15.96
C SER A 208 -11.50 3.73 -15.51
N VAL A 209 -11.20 2.58 -16.14
CA VAL A 209 -11.75 1.28 -15.75
C VAL A 209 -11.33 0.90 -14.33
N ILE A 210 -10.04 1.04 -13.97
CA ILE A 210 -9.55 0.74 -12.62
C ILE A 210 -10.23 1.64 -11.59
N SER A 211 -10.31 2.95 -11.83
CA SER A 211 -10.99 3.89 -10.94
C SER A 211 -12.48 3.54 -10.75
N LYS A 212 -13.17 3.12 -11.81
CA LYS A 212 -14.57 2.67 -11.73
C LYS A 212 -14.73 1.39 -10.93
N VAL A 213 -13.82 0.44 -11.10
CA VAL A 213 -13.80 -0.78 -10.31
C VAL A 213 -13.58 -0.44 -8.83
N GLU A 214 -12.67 0.46 -8.52
CA GLU A 214 -12.40 0.87 -7.14
C GLU A 214 -13.57 1.66 -6.51
N ALA A 215 -14.26 2.48 -7.28
CA ALA A 215 -15.46 3.19 -6.81
C ALA A 215 -16.69 2.28 -6.70
N GLY A 216 -16.84 1.35 -7.63
CA GLY A 216 -18.05 0.52 -7.80
C GLY A 216 -17.91 -0.93 -7.33
N TYR A 217 -16.83 -1.34 -6.67
CA TYR A 217 -16.57 -2.74 -6.30
C TYR A 217 -17.70 -3.42 -5.50
N ARG A 218 -18.56 -2.64 -4.83
CA ARG A 218 -19.70 -3.12 -4.04
C ARG A 218 -20.85 -3.64 -4.91
N SER A 219 -20.98 -3.10 -6.11
CA SER A 219 -22.03 -3.46 -7.06
C SER A 219 -21.61 -4.61 -7.97
N ASP A 220 -22.57 -5.15 -8.71
CA ASP A 220 -22.31 -6.18 -9.71
C ASP A 220 -21.73 -5.52 -10.98
N LEU A 221 -20.40 -5.41 -11.03
CA LEU A 221 -19.69 -4.81 -12.16
C LEU A 221 -19.60 -5.82 -13.30
N SER A 222 -20.25 -5.51 -14.42
CA SER A 222 -20.13 -6.26 -15.65
C SER A 222 -18.88 -5.83 -16.43
N VAL A 223 -18.03 -6.78 -16.81
CA VAL A 223 -16.85 -6.52 -17.66
C VAL A 223 -17.28 -5.94 -19.01
N GLN A 224 -18.45 -6.36 -19.52
CA GLN A 224 -19.02 -5.81 -20.76
C GLN A 224 -19.37 -4.34 -20.57
N ALA A 225 -20.09 -3.99 -19.51
CA ALA A 225 -20.47 -2.60 -19.24
C ALA A 225 -19.24 -1.69 -19.07
N LEU A 226 -18.19 -2.17 -18.39
CA LEU A 226 -16.94 -1.44 -18.27
C LEU A 226 -16.25 -1.22 -19.61
N ALA A 227 -16.31 -2.19 -20.53
CA ALA A 227 -15.73 -2.08 -21.86
C ALA A 227 -16.54 -1.09 -22.72
N ASP A 228 -17.86 -1.20 -22.72
CA ASP A 228 -18.78 -0.32 -23.46
C ASP A 228 -18.59 1.14 -23.06
N GLU A 229 -18.41 1.39 -21.78
CA GLU A 229 -18.28 2.74 -21.21
C GLU A 229 -16.99 3.46 -21.63
N VAL A 230 -15.90 2.70 -21.84
CA VAL A 230 -14.63 3.25 -22.31
C VAL A 230 -14.42 3.08 -23.81
N GLY A 231 -15.45 2.59 -24.53
CA GLY A 231 -15.46 2.50 -26.00
C GLY A 231 -14.54 1.42 -26.57
N VAL A 232 -14.27 0.33 -25.82
CA VAL A 232 -13.43 -0.78 -26.28
C VAL A 232 -14.20 -2.10 -26.31
N SER A 233 -13.70 -3.09 -27.05
CA SER A 233 -14.27 -4.43 -27.00
C SER A 233 -13.96 -5.10 -25.67
N ARG A 234 -14.86 -6.00 -25.20
CA ARG A 234 -14.65 -6.80 -23.98
C ARG A 234 -13.34 -7.61 -24.03
N THR A 235 -12.99 -8.13 -25.19
CA THR A 235 -11.77 -8.91 -25.41
C THR A 235 -10.56 -8.01 -25.20
N HIS A 236 -10.53 -6.86 -25.86
CA HIS A 236 -9.45 -5.89 -25.74
C HIS A 236 -9.27 -5.40 -24.29
N LEU A 237 -10.37 -5.04 -23.60
CA LEU A 237 -10.33 -4.71 -22.18
C LEU A 237 -9.69 -5.84 -21.36
N THR A 238 -10.14 -7.10 -21.57
CA THR A 238 -9.67 -8.23 -20.77
C THR A 238 -8.18 -8.51 -20.99
N GLU A 239 -7.71 -8.42 -22.20
CA GLU A 239 -6.31 -8.63 -22.57
C GLU A 239 -5.40 -7.54 -22.02
N GLU A 240 -5.72 -6.27 -22.27
CA GLU A 240 -4.93 -5.13 -21.80
C GLU A 240 -4.97 -5.02 -20.26
N PHE A 241 -6.14 -5.21 -19.65
CA PHE A 241 -6.25 -5.24 -18.19
C PHE A 241 -5.38 -6.35 -17.59
N LYS A 242 -5.38 -7.55 -18.18
CA LYS A 242 -4.53 -8.66 -17.71
C LYS A 242 -3.05 -8.39 -17.96
N LYS A 243 -2.70 -7.79 -19.10
CA LYS A 243 -1.32 -7.45 -19.46
C LYS A 243 -0.74 -6.43 -18.47
N VAL A 244 -1.51 -5.40 -18.14
CA VAL A 244 -1.09 -4.32 -17.22
C VAL A 244 -1.17 -4.75 -15.75
N THR A 245 -2.25 -5.46 -15.36
CA THR A 245 -2.49 -5.81 -13.95
C THR A 245 -1.99 -7.21 -13.55
N GLY A 246 -1.60 -8.04 -14.51
CA GLY A 246 -1.30 -9.45 -14.28
C GLY A 246 -2.51 -10.30 -13.89
N ARG A 247 -3.72 -9.72 -13.85
CA ARG A 247 -4.94 -10.31 -13.29
C ARG A 247 -6.14 -10.08 -14.19
N SER A 248 -7.12 -11.01 -14.18
CA SER A 248 -8.40 -10.71 -14.82
C SER A 248 -9.18 -9.67 -14.01
N VAL A 249 -10.04 -8.90 -14.67
CA VAL A 249 -10.92 -7.89 -14.02
C VAL A 249 -11.71 -8.51 -12.84
N LYS A 250 -12.27 -9.71 -13.03
CA LYS A 250 -13.02 -10.41 -11.96
C LYS A 250 -12.14 -10.75 -10.76
N ARG A 251 -10.90 -11.19 -11.00
CA ARG A 251 -9.95 -11.49 -9.93
C ARG A 251 -9.57 -10.22 -9.19
N TYR A 252 -9.31 -9.14 -9.89
CA TYR A 252 -8.99 -7.84 -9.32
C TYR A 252 -10.14 -7.33 -8.40
N ILE A 253 -11.39 -7.37 -8.88
CA ILE A 253 -12.57 -7.00 -8.07
C ILE A 253 -12.66 -7.88 -6.80
N THR A 254 -12.41 -9.19 -6.93
CA THR A 254 -12.47 -10.09 -5.77
C THR A 254 -11.39 -9.76 -4.75
N GLU A 255 -10.16 -9.55 -5.18
CA GLU A 255 -9.05 -9.15 -4.31
C GLU A 255 -9.34 -7.83 -3.60
N LEU A 256 -9.84 -6.82 -4.32
CA LEU A 256 -10.24 -5.54 -3.76
C LEU A 256 -11.34 -5.70 -2.68
N ARG A 257 -12.37 -6.51 -2.95
CA ARG A 257 -13.43 -6.82 -1.98
C ARG A 257 -12.88 -7.49 -0.72
N MET A 258 -11.92 -8.41 -0.86
CA MET A 258 -11.29 -9.09 0.27
C MET A 258 -10.45 -8.14 1.10
N GLU A 259 -9.67 -7.26 0.47
CA GLU A 259 -8.91 -6.23 1.17
C GLU A 259 -9.84 -5.26 1.94
N ARG A 260 -10.93 -4.81 1.32
CA ARG A 260 -11.91 -3.95 1.99
C ARG A 260 -12.60 -4.66 3.16
N ALA A 261 -12.93 -5.96 3.01
CA ALA A 261 -13.53 -6.75 4.09
C ALA A 261 -12.57 -6.87 5.29
N LYS A 262 -11.30 -7.16 5.04
CA LYS A 262 -10.26 -7.19 6.06
C LYS A 262 -10.18 -5.85 6.79
N MET A 263 -10.23 -4.74 6.07
CA MET A 263 -10.24 -3.39 6.64
C MET A 263 -11.45 -3.15 7.56
N HIS A 264 -12.64 -3.55 7.10
CA HIS A 264 -13.85 -3.45 7.94
C HIS A 264 -13.74 -4.27 9.23
N MET A 265 -13.09 -5.45 9.18
CA MET A 265 -12.89 -6.28 10.38
C MET A 265 -11.93 -5.64 11.38
N ILE A 266 -10.87 -5.00 10.90
CA ILE A 266 -9.92 -4.27 11.74
C ILE A 266 -10.59 -3.05 12.39
N ARG A 267 -11.43 -2.33 11.65
CA ARG A 267 -11.94 -1.01 12.03
C ARG A 267 -13.25 -1.03 12.80
N THR A 268 -14.01 -2.11 12.69
CA THR A 268 -15.38 -2.11 13.18
C THR A 268 -15.73 -3.42 13.88
N LYS A 269 -16.62 -3.32 14.88
CA LYS A 269 -17.26 -4.50 15.51
C LYS A 269 -18.53 -4.97 14.75
N ARG A 270 -18.71 -4.52 13.49
CA ARG A 270 -19.87 -4.93 12.66
C ARG A 270 -19.89 -6.44 12.44
N SER A 271 -21.08 -6.99 12.24
CA SER A 271 -21.24 -8.43 12.00
C SER A 271 -20.53 -8.85 10.70
N ILE A 272 -20.09 -10.10 10.63
CA ILE A 272 -19.47 -10.66 9.41
C ILE A 272 -20.46 -10.59 8.23
N LYS A 273 -21.77 -10.74 8.52
CA LYS A 273 -22.84 -10.61 7.53
C LYS A 273 -22.88 -9.20 6.95
N ASP A 274 -22.84 -8.17 7.78
CA ASP A 274 -22.87 -6.78 7.32
C ASP A 274 -21.64 -6.42 6.53
N ILE A 275 -20.45 -6.88 6.96
CA ILE A 275 -19.20 -6.69 6.25
C ILE A 275 -19.24 -7.36 4.87
N ALA A 276 -19.80 -8.58 4.78
CA ALA A 276 -19.97 -9.25 3.50
C ALA A 276 -20.84 -8.42 2.54
N LEU A 277 -22.00 -7.93 3.02
CA LEU A 277 -22.90 -7.07 2.24
C LEU A 277 -22.21 -5.77 1.79
N ASP A 278 -21.50 -5.08 2.69
CA ASP A 278 -20.76 -3.85 2.39
C ASP A 278 -19.66 -4.07 1.35
N CYS A 279 -19.12 -5.28 1.28
CA CYS A 279 -18.11 -5.66 0.29
C CYS A 279 -18.70 -6.24 -1.01
N GLY A 280 -20.03 -6.16 -1.19
CA GLY A 280 -20.69 -6.60 -2.41
C GLY A 280 -20.94 -8.11 -2.51
N TYR A 281 -21.06 -8.80 -1.37
CA TYR A 281 -21.43 -10.21 -1.30
C TYR A 281 -22.83 -10.37 -0.75
N SER A 282 -23.77 -10.81 -1.58
CA SER A 282 -25.15 -11.13 -1.14
C SER A 282 -25.24 -12.39 -0.28
N ASP A 283 -24.30 -13.34 -0.46
CA ASP A 283 -24.19 -14.58 0.33
C ASP A 283 -23.00 -14.52 1.30
N PRO A 284 -23.25 -14.38 2.62
CA PRO A 284 -22.19 -14.37 3.63
C PRO A 284 -21.42 -15.68 3.78
N LEU A 285 -22.00 -16.82 3.37
CA LEU A 285 -21.32 -18.11 3.40
C LEU A 285 -20.29 -18.19 2.27
N PHE A 286 -20.69 -17.74 1.07
CA PHE A 286 -19.77 -17.62 -0.06
C PHE A 286 -18.64 -16.65 0.26
N PHE A 287 -18.95 -15.48 0.83
CA PHE A 287 -17.96 -14.53 1.33
C PHE A 287 -16.96 -15.18 2.28
N SER A 288 -17.44 -15.93 3.30
CA SER A 288 -16.57 -16.57 4.29
C SER A 288 -15.63 -17.60 3.68
N ARG A 289 -16.10 -18.37 2.68
CA ARG A 289 -15.27 -19.30 1.90
C ARG A 289 -14.20 -18.57 1.10
N MET A 290 -14.56 -17.47 0.44
CA MET A 290 -13.62 -16.64 -0.32
C MET A 290 -12.59 -15.99 0.59
N PHE A 291 -12.98 -15.45 1.73
CA PHE A 291 -12.08 -14.86 2.71
C PHE A 291 -11.07 -15.89 3.24
N LYS A 292 -11.53 -17.09 3.60
CA LYS A 292 -10.64 -18.18 4.02
C LYS A 292 -9.67 -18.60 2.91
N LYS A 293 -10.12 -18.63 1.65
CA LYS A 293 -9.26 -18.91 0.50
C LYS A 293 -8.14 -17.89 0.34
N TYR A 294 -8.41 -16.61 0.60
CA TYR A 294 -7.44 -15.51 0.43
C TYR A 294 -6.50 -15.33 1.62
N TYR A 295 -6.98 -15.52 2.84
CA TYR A 295 -6.22 -15.23 4.07
C TYR A 295 -5.90 -16.47 4.92
N GLY A 296 -6.24 -17.67 4.45
CA GLY A 296 -5.95 -18.93 5.15
C GLY A 296 -6.85 -19.21 6.36
N MET A 297 -7.61 -18.23 6.83
CA MET A 297 -8.52 -18.34 7.99
C MET A 297 -9.88 -17.71 7.69
N SER A 298 -10.92 -18.20 8.38
CA SER A 298 -12.28 -17.65 8.24
C SER A 298 -12.36 -16.22 8.80
N PRO A 299 -13.36 -15.42 8.39
CA PRO A 299 -13.59 -14.09 8.96
C PRO A 299 -13.72 -14.08 10.49
N GLN A 300 -14.35 -15.10 11.08
CA GLN A 300 -14.50 -15.21 12.53
C GLN A 300 -13.17 -15.51 13.21
N GLU A 301 -12.39 -16.45 12.68
CA GLU A 301 -11.03 -16.76 13.16
C GLU A 301 -10.13 -15.53 13.06
N TYR A 302 -10.20 -14.80 11.95
CA TYR A 302 -9.45 -13.57 11.75
C TYR A 302 -9.81 -12.49 12.79
N ARG A 303 -11.09 -12.28 13.06
CA ARG A 303 -11.55 -11.35 14.10
C ARG A 303 -11.08 -11.76 15.49
N LYS A 304 -11.18 -13.05 15.83
CA LYS A 304 -10.69 -13.57 17.11
C LYS A 304 -9.19 -13.38 17.24
N TRP A 305 -8.46 -13.60 16.18
CA TRP A 305 -7.01 -13.36 16.14
C TRP A 305 -6.69 -11.86 16.34
N LEU A 306 -7.43 -10.92 15.72
CA LEU A 306 -7.27 -9.49 15.98
C LEU A 306 -7.48 -9.16 17.47
N SER A 307 -8.58 -9.64 18.07
CA SER A 307 -8.89 -9.38 19.49
C SER A 307 -7.82 -9.95 20.43
N SER A 308 -7.21 -11.09 20.10
CA SER A 308 -6.12 -11.64 20.92
C SER A 308 -4.81 -10.85 20.85
N LYS A 309 -4.69 -9.89 19.91
CA LYS A 309 -3.55 -8.97 19.80
C LYS A 309 -3.81 -7.61 20.48
N GLU A 310 -5.07 -7.30 20.81
CA GLU A 310 -5.43 -6.09 21.57
C GLU A 310 -5.08 -6.21 23.06
N ASP A 311 -4.79 -7.42 23.58
CA ASP A 311 -4.47 -7.70 24.98
C ASP A 311 -2.94 -7.66 25.28
N PHE A 312 -2.13 -7.15 24.36
CA PHE A 312 -0.69 -6.94 24.49
C PHE A 312 -0.35 -5.46 24.16
#